data_2734dc94a7ed0ee604730e2da6e7ebea
#
_entry.id   2734dc94a7ed0ee604730e2da6e7ebea
#
_cell.length_a   1.000
_cell.length_b   1.000
_cell.length_c   1.000
_cell.angle_alpha   90.00
_cell.angle_beta   90.00
_cell.angle_gamma   90.00
#
_symmetry.space_group_name_H-M   'P 1'
#
loop_
_entity.id
_entity.type
_entity.pdbx_description
1 polymer ?
#
loop_
_entity_poly.entity_id
_entity_poly.type
_entity_poly.pdbx_seq_one_letter_code
_entity_poly.pdbx_strand_id
1 'polypeptide(L)'
;MRRFAFLTVLLWSALPALAHQGPPFPILDDQRVGPYIASVWTDPDVGTGTFFVILESPEGRSLPTKTRVRIGLQPVSKRLQEVIYEAEPQKVTDGARYLTLAPLDKEEKWRVRVLLDGSEGGGELAAEVEATPDGTLGPIGALIYLVPFLGVGFLWLKAALKRREKPVAPPERPLEKPQSS
;
A
#
# COMPACT_ATOMS: atom_id res chain seq x y z
N MET A 1 -4.67 14.93 -35.79
CA MET A 1 -4.13 15.47 -34.55
C MET A 1 -4.96 15.16 -33.29
N ARG A 2 -6.29 15.31 -33.26
CA ARG A 2 -7.15 15.02 -32.07
C ARG A 2 -7.06 13.57 -31.55
N ARG A 3 -6.73 12.58 -32.40
CA ARG A 3 -6.64 11.15 -32.01
C ARG A 3 -5.33 10.78 -31.32
N PHE A 4 -4.24 11.51 -31.59
CA PHE A 4 -2.96 11.33 -30.88
C PHE A 4 -3.01 11.93 -29.46
N ALA A 5 -3.72 13.03 -29.26
CA ALA A 5 -3.89 13.64 -27.96
C ALA A 5 -4.62 12.72 -26.94
N PHE A 6 -5.59 11.93 -27.40
CA PHE A 6 -6.29 10.96 -26.56
C PHE A 6 -5.39 9.82 -26.07
N LEU A 7 -4.49 9.32 -26.94
CA LEU A 7 -3.53 8.27 -26.56
C LEU A 7 -2.51 8.79 -25.53
N THR A 8 -2.06 10.03 -25.68
CA THR A 8 -1.09 10.64 -24.77
C THR A 8 -1.69 10.88 -23.38
N VAL A 9 -2.96 11.28 -23.32
CA VAL A 9 -3.68 11.46 -22.04
C VAL A 9 -3.91 10.10 -21.35
N LEU A 10 -4.22 9.04 -22.09
CA LEU A 10 -4.41 7.70 -21.53
C LEU A 10 -3.09 7.08 -21.02
N LEU A 11 -1.97 7.38 -21.66
CA LEU A 11 -0.65 6.93 -21.19
C LEU A 11 -0.20 7.72 -19.93
N TRP A 12 -0.60 8.96 -19.80
CA TRP A 12 -0.23 9.80 -18.64
C TRP A 12 -1.07 9.50 -17.39
N SER A 13 -2.27 8.96 -17.56
CA SER A 13 -3.09 8.49 -16.43
C SER A 13 -2.64 7.14 -15.86
N ALA A 14 -1.67 6.47 -16.45
CA ALA A 14 -1.00 5.28 -15.92
C ALA A 14 0.20 5.64 -15.00
N LEU A 15 0.14 6.76 -14.29
CA LEU A 15 1.04 6.99 -13.17
C LEU A 15 0.83 5.86 -12.18
N PRO A 16 1.91 5.23 -11.68
CA PRO A 16 1.79 4.22 -10.65
C PRO A 16 1.02 4.86 -9.49
N ALA A 17 -0.19 4.41 -9.29
CA ALA A 17 -0.86 4.65 -8.03
C ALA A 17 0.06 4.01 -6.98
N LEU A 18 0.70 4.82 -6.16
CA LEU A 18 1.36 4.39 -4.93
C LEU A 18 0.24 3.97 -3.96
N ALA A 19 -0.45 2.91 -4.31
CA ALA A 19 -1.56 2.34 -3.58
C ALA A 19 -1.03 1.13 -2.82
N HIS A 20 -0.12 1.32 -1.87
CA HIS A 20 0.30 0.19 -1.07
C HIS A 20 0.96 0.59 0.24
N GLN A 21 0.17 1.23 1.05
CA GLN A 21 0.23 1.02 2.48
C GLN A 21 -1.22 0.85 2.90
N GLY A 22 -1.60 -0.38 3.21
CA GLY A 22 -2.86 -0.62 3.89
C GLY A 22 -2.89 0.24 5.16
N PRO A 23 -4.08 0.63 5.67
CA PRO A 23 -4.12 1.30 6.96
C PRO A 23 -3.53 0.36 8.03
N PRO A 24 -2.69 0.86 8.95
CA PRO A 24 -2.22 0.07 10.06
C PRO A 24 -3.39 -0.57 10.81
N PHE A 25 -3.23 -1.81 11.24
CA PHE A 25 -4.25 -2.55 11.99
C PHE A 25 -3.74 -2.91 13.40
N PRO A 26 -4.64 -3.04 14.39
CA PRO A 26 -4.25 -3.35 15.75
C PRO A 26 -3.85 -4.83 15.88
N ILE A 27 -2.73 -5.10 16.55
CA ILE A 27 -2.30 -6.43 16.97
C ILE A 27 -2.42 -6.61 18.49
N LEU A 28 -2.45 -5.53 19.23
CA LEU A 28 -2.81 -5.45 20.63
C LEU A 28 -3.67 -4.21 20.82
N ASP A 29 -4.78 -4.35 21.54
CA ASP A 29 -5.70 -3.27 21.80
C ASP A 29 -5.99 -3.17 23.29
N ASP A 30 -5.81 -1.98 23.86
CA ASP A 30 -6.09 -1.63 25.26
C ASP A 30 -5.52 -2.60 26.30
N GLN A 31 -4.30 -3.10 26.07
CA GLN A 31 -3.67 -4.03 27.00
C GLN A 31 -3.01 -3.30 28.16
N ARG A 32 -3.34 -3.72 29.39
CA ARG A 32 -2.70 -3.18 30.58
C ARG A 32 -1.28 -3.73 30.73
N VAL A 33 -0.31 -2.83 30.85
CA VAL A 33 1.10 -3.16 31.03
C VAL A 33 1.74 -2.24 32.06
N GLY A 34 1.96 -2.77 33.25
CA GLY A 34 2.41 -1.96 34.38
C GLY A 34 1.43 -0.80 34.69
N PRO A 35 1.90 0.44 34.76
CA PRO A 35 1.07 1.61 34.98
C PRO A 35 0.38 2.17 33.71
N TYR A 36 0.53 1.51 32.56
CA TYR A 36 0.05 1.99 31.27
C TYR A 36 -1.06 1.11 30.70
N ILE A 37 -1.85 1.70 29.79
CA ILE A 37 -2.66 0.99 28.79
C ILE A 37 -1.94 1.18 27.46
N ALA A 38 -1.69 0.10 26.76
CA ALA A 38 -0.96 0.11 25.49
C ALA A 38 -1.77 -0.55 24.38
N SER A 39 -1.84 0.13 23.25
CA SER A 39 -2.33 -0.41 21.97
C SER A 39 -1.18 -0.43 20.96
N VAL A 40 -1.09 -1.51 20.21
CA VAL A 40 -0.04 -1.70 19.20
C VAL A 40 -0.68 -1.92 17.84
N TRP A 41 -0.33 -1.05 16.92
CA TRP A 41 -0.80 -1.06 15.53
C TRP A 41 0.37 -1.28 14.61
N THR A 42 0.15 -2.00 13.52
CA THR A 42 1.22 -2.29 12.59
C THR A 42 0.74 -2.32 11.15
N ASP A 43 1.67 -2.03 10.25
CA ASP A 43 1.63 -2.32 8.83
C ASP A 43 2.88 -3.15 8.53
N PRO A 44 2.76 -4.51 8.57
CA PRO A 44 3.90 -5.40 8.63
C PRO A 44 4.37 -5.82 7.24
N ASP A 45 4.64 -4.87 6.36
CA ASP A 45 5.11 -5.15 5.01
C ASP A 45 6.52 -5.74 4.99
N VAL A 46 6.72 -6.76 4.17
CA VAL A 46 8.06 -7.27 3.83
C VAL A 46 8.87 -6.13 3.22
N GLY A 47 10.12 -5.99 3.66
CA GLY A 47 10.97 -4.84 3.36
C GLY A 47 11.02 -3.88 4.53
N THR A 48 9.96 -3.16 4.84
CA THR A 48 9.91 -2.22 5.96
C THR A 48 8.55 -2.26 6.63
N GLY A 49 8.47 -2.97 7.75
CA GLY A 49 7.28 -2.95 8.61
C GLY A 49 7.24 -1.69 9.47
N THR A 50 6.04 -1.17 9.66
CA THR A 50 5.77 0.00 10.49
C THR A 50 5.02 -0.42 11.75
N PHE A 51 5.46 0.05 12.91
CA PHE A 51 4.87 -0.27 14.21
C PHE A 51 4.57 1.00 14.98
N PHE A 52 3.34 1.13 15.44
CA PHE A 52 2.91 2.21 16.31
C PHE A 52 2.56 1.67 17.68
N VAL A 53 3.09 2.28 18.72
CA VAL A 53 2.70 2.01 20.10
C VAL A 53 2.01 3.26 20.65
N ILE A 54 0.77 3.11 21.05
CA ILE A 54 -0.03 4.16 21.69
C ILE A 54 -0.09 3.83 23.16
N LEU A 55 0.32 4.77 23.99
CA LEU A 55 0.26 4.66 25.45
C LEU A 55 -0.74 5.63 26.03
N GLU A 56 -1.55 5.13 26.93
CA GLU A 56 -2.51 5.91 27.71
C GLU A 56 -2.33 5.65 29.19
N SER A 57 -2.71 6.62 30.01
CA SER A 57 -2.80 6.43 31.46
C SER A 57 -4.19 5.90 31.82
N PRO A 58 -4.30 4.84 32.64
CA PRO A 58 -5.59 4.30 33.08
C PRO A 58 -6.49 5.33 33.77
N GLU A 59 -5.91 6.38 34.31
CA GLU A 59 -6.62 7.43 35.09
C GLU A 59 -6.71 8.75 34.32
N GLY A 60 -6.41 8.78 33.01
CA GLY A 60 -6.43 10.00 32.19
C GLY A 60 -5.38 11.04 32.61
N ARG A 61 -4.39 10.64 33.42
CA ARG A 61 -3.26 11.49 33.81
C ARG A 61 -2.29 11.65 32.63
N SER A 62 -1.56 12.75 32.62
CA SER A 62 -0.47 12.93 31.66
C SER A 62 0.58 11.83 31.84
N LEU A 63 0.98 11.21 30.74
CA LEU A 63 2.04 10.21 30.74
C LEU A 63 3.38 10.83 31.15
N PRO A 64 4.26 10.07 31.83
CA PRO A 64 5.59 10.53 32.14
C PRO A 64 6.38 10.90 30.90
N THR A 65 7.02 12.05 30.92
CA THR A 65 7.73 12.66 29.78
C THR A 65 8.93 11.82 29.28
N LYS A 66 9.33 10.78 30.02
CA LYS A 66 10.51 9.96 29.72
C LYS A 66 10.20 8.47 29.69
N THR A 67 9.10 8.08 29.07
CA THR A 67 8.83 6.66 28.82
C THR A 67 9.64 6.23 27.60
N ARG A 68 10.50 5.21 27.77
CA ARG A 68 11.22 4.57 26.67
C ARG A 68 10.38 3.40 26.16
N VAL A 69 10.18 3.36 24.86
CA VAL A 69 9.46 2.29 24.19
C VAL A 69 10.41 1.61 23.21
N ARG A 70 10.48 0.28 23.28
CA ARG A 70 11.29 -0.54 22.36
C ARG A 70 10.46 -1.67 21.80
N ILE A 71 10.76 -2.06 20.57
CA ILE A 71 10.10 -3.17 19.89
C ILE A 71 11.11 -4.23 19.54
N GLY A 72 10.93 -5.42 20.09
CA GLY A 72 11.68 -6.62 19.76
C GLY A 72 10.96 -7.38 18.65
N LEU A 73 11.67 -7.74 17.60
CA LEU A 73 11.16 -8.50 16.48
C LEU A 73 11.93 -9.81 16.30
N GLN A 74 11.22 -10.90 16.20
CA GLN A 74 11.81 -12.22 15.95
C GLN A 74 10.85 -13.05 15.09
N PRO A 75 11.32 -13.73 14.03
CA PRO A 75 10.52 -14.73 13.36
C PRO A 75 10.07 -15.82 14.34
N VAL A 76 8.81 -16.24 14.28
CA VAL A 76 8.29 -17.33 15.12
C VAL A 76 9.05 -18.63 14.85
N SER A 77 9.53 -18.82 13.63
CA SER A 77 10.41 -19.92 13.23
C SER A 77 11.78 -19.93 13.94
N LYS A 78 12.13 -18.82 14.63
CA LYS A 78 13.43 -18.61 15.31
C LYS A 78 14.67 -18.76 14.42
N ARG A 79 14.51 -18.62 13.09
CA ARG A 79 15.64 -18.65 12.15
C ARG A 79 16.60 -17.46 12.32
N LEU A 80 16.10 -16.35 12.87
CA LEU A 80 16.88 -15.18 13.25
C LEU A 80 16.76 -14.95 14.76
N GLN A 81 17.78 -14.31 15.32
CA GLN A 81 17.70 -13.83 16.69
C GLN A 81 16.80 -12.61 16.78
N GLU A 82 16.28 -12.35 17.98
CA GLU A 82 15.52 -11.14 18.24
C GLU A 82 16.39 -9.91 18.06
N VAL A 83 15.84 -8.92 17.36
CA VAL A 83 16.44 -7.59 17.23
C VAL A 83 15.53 -6.58 17.90
N ILE A 84 16.11 -5.72 18.72
CA ILE A 84 15.38 -4.68 19.46
C ILE A 84 15.62 -3.33 18.81
N TYR A 85 14.53 -2.63 18.51
CA TYR A 85 14.50 -1.29 17.91
C TYR A 85 13.96 -0.29 18.94
N GLU A 86 14.56 0.88 19.00
CA GLU A 86 14.01 2.01 19.77
C GLU A 86 12.84 2.63 18.99
N ALA A 87 11.77 2.97 19.70
CA ALA A 87 10.63 3.65 19.11
C ALA A 87 10.71 5.16 19.35
N GLU A 88 10.53 5.94 18.30
CA GLU A 88 10.63 7.39 18.36
C GLU A 88 9.29 8.02 18.76
N PRO A 89 9.28 8.95 19.74
CA PRO A 89 8.07 9.62 20.15
C PRO A 89 7.53 10.52 19.04
N GLN A 90 6.23 10.42 18.78
CA GLN A 90 5.50 11.26 17.84
C GLN A 90 4.69 12.31 18.60
N LYS A 91 4.63 13.53 18.04
CA LYS A 91 3.76 14.58 18.59
C LYS A 91 2.30 14.27 18.27
N VAL A 92 1.52 14.02 19.31
CA VAL A 92 0.06 13.83 19.24
C VAL A 92 -0.63 14.74 20.22
N THR A 93 -1.92 15.00 20.01
CA THR A 93 -2.70 15.91 20.86
C THR A 93 -3.03 15.26 22.20
N ASP A 94 -3.33 13.96 22.20
CA ASP A 94 -3.69 13.19 23.40
C ASP A 94 -2.86 11.91 23.48
N GLY A 95 -2.45 11.54 24.71
CA GLY A 95 -1.63 10.36 24.96
C GLY A 95 -0.18 10.50 24.50
N ALA A 96 0.50 9.38 24.33
CA ALA A 96 1.83 9.29 23.74
C ALA A 96 1.85 8.23 22.64
N ARG A 97 2.33 8.59 21.47
CA ARG A 97 2.48 7.71 20.33
C ARG A 97 3.95 7.55 19.98
N TYR A 98 4.34 6.33 19.74
CA TYR A 98 5.71 5.98 19.36
C TYR A 98 5.70 5.25 18.02
N LEU A 99 6.70 5.52 17.20
CA LEU A 99 6.86 4.93 15.87
C LEU A 99 8.18 4.17 15.78
N THR A 100 8.13 2.98 15.20
CA THR A 100 9.32 2.21 14.82
C THR A 100 9.16 1.73 13.39
N LEU A 101 10.22 1.88 12.62
CA LEU A 101 10.37 1.24 11.31
C LEU A 101 11.40 0.11 11.46
N ALA A 102 11.04 -1.08 11.01
CA ALA A 102 11.93 -2.24 11.15
C ALA A 102 11.85 -3.17 9.93
N PRO A 103 12.98 -3.76 9.52
CA PRO A 103 13.00 -4.64 8.37
C PRO A 103 12.33 -5.99 8.70
N LEU A 104 11.41 -6.41 7.84
CA LEU A 104 10.84 -7.75 7.79
C LEU A 104 11.31 -8.39 6.49
N ASP A 105 12.18 -9.38 6.56
CA ASP A 105 12.88 -9.90 5.37
C ASP A 105 12.12 -10.98 4.62
N LYS A 106 11.03 -11.49 5.20
CA LYS A 106 10.26 -12.60 4.62
C LYS A 106 8.82 -12.61 5.11
N GLU A 107 7.92 -13.06 4.23
CA GLU A 107 6.53 -13.41 4.54
C GLU A 107 6.49 -14.63 5.46
N GLU A 108 6.37 -14.38 6.75
CA GLU A 108 6.19 -15.39 7.79
C GLU A 108 5.59 -14.74 9.05
N LYS A 109 5.27 -15.55 10.04
CA LYS A 109 4.84 -15.02 11.34
C LYS A 109 6.02 -14.47 12.12
N TRP A 110 5.85 -13.26 12.61
CA TRP A 110 6.80 -12.52 13.44
C TRP A 110 6.21 -12.33 14.83
N ARG A 111 7.03 -12.57 15.83
CA ARG A 111 6.74 -12.19 17.20
C ARG A 111 7.16 -10.74 17.38
N VAL A 112 6.22 -9.92 17.82
CA VAL A 112 6.40 -8.51 18.16
C VAL A 112 6.35 -8.40 19.67
N ARG A 113 7.41 -7.91 20.27
CA ARG A 113 7.54 -7.72 21.71
C ARG A 113 7.70 -6.25 22.01
N VAL A 114 6.79 -5.67 22.78
CA VAL A 114 6.84 -4.27 23.19
C VAL A 114 7.38 -4.19 24.60
N LEU A 115 8.45 -3.46 24.77
CA LEU A 115 9.16 -3.25 26.03
C LEU A 115 8.99 -1.79 26.45
N LEU A 116 8.36 -1.59 27.60
CA LEU A 116 8.13 -0.27 28.19
C LEU A 116 9.02 -0.08 29.40
N ASP A 117 9.67 1.07 29.48
CA ASP A 117 10.51 1.48 30.60
C ASP A 117 10.26 2.96 30.88
N GLY A 118 9.68 3.26 32.02
CA GLY A 118 9.31 4.62 32.41
C GLY A 118 9.50 4.85 33.90
N SER A 119 9.46 6.10 34.33
CA SER A 119 9.68 6.50 35.74
C SER A 119 8.64 5.93 36.69
N GLU A 120 7.45 5.57 36.24
CA GLU A 120 6.38 4.98 37.04
C GLU A 120 6.38 3.46 37.00
N GLY A 121 7.31 2.86 36.29
CA GLY A 121 7.43 1.42 36.08
C GLY A 121 7.52 1.04 34.61
N GLY A 122 7.63 -0.23 34.37
CA GLY A 122 7.73 -0.79 33.02
C GLY A 122 6.92 -2.07 32.87
N GLY A 123 7.03 -2.67 31.74
CA GLY A 123 6.40 -3.94 31.43
C GLY A 123 6.66 -4.39 30.03
N GLU A 124 6.12 -5.56 29.71
CA GLU A 124 6.29 -6.20 28.42
C GLU A 124 4.96 -6.74 27.90
N LEU A 125 4.73 -6.57 26.62
CA LEU A 125 3.65 -7.20 25.88
C LEU A 125 4.22 -7.97 24.69
N ALA A 126 3.53 -9.00 24.24
CA ALA A 126 3.91 -9.74 23.05
C ALA A 126 2.68 -10.09 22.22
N ALA A 127 2.84 -10.00 20.92
CA ALA A 127 1.86 -10.43 19.92
C ALA A 127 2.57 -11.15 18.77
N GLU A 128 1.81 -11.77 17.92
CA GLU A 128 2.30 -12.33 16.65
C GLU A 128 1.57 -11.65 15.50
N VAL A 129 2.29 -11.39 14.42
CA VAL A 129 1.75 -10.83 13.20
C VAL A 129 2.34 -11.57 12.00
N GLU A 130 1.57 -11.73 10.96
CA GLU A 130 2.06 -12.27 9.69
C GLU A 130 2.53 -11.11 8.81
N ALA A 131 3.78 -11.18 8.36
CA ALA A 131 4.30 -10.19 7.43
C ALA A 131 3.62 -10.37 6.07
N THR A 132 3.15 -9.26 5.53
CA THR A 132 2.45 -9.22 4.24
C THR A 132 3.42 -8.89 3.10
N PRO A 133 3.16 -9.39 1.86
CA PRO A 133 3.92 -8.97 0.70
C PRO A 133 3.89 -7.45 0.57
N ASP A 134 4.98 -6.86 0.10
CA ASP A 134 5.12 -5.42 -0.12
C ASP A 134 4.14 -4.82 -1.17
N GLY A 135 3.16 -5.61 -1.63
CA GLY A 135 2.16 -5.22 -2.62
C GLY A 135 2.73 -4.88 -4.00
N THR A 136 4.03 -4.95 -4.17
CA THR A 136 4.64 -4.71 -5.47
C THR A 136 4.33 -5.89 -6.40
N LEU A 137 3.47 -5.64 -7.37
CA LEU A 137 3.29 -6.56 -8.47
C LEU A 137 4.61 -6.61 -9.24
N GLY A 138 5.35 -7.70 -9.08
CA GLY A 138 6.56 -7.92 -9.87
C GLY A 138 6.28 -7.75 -11.38
N PRO A 139 7.30 -7.74 -12.23
CA PRO A 139 7.17 -7.48 -13.66
C PRO A 139 6.14 -8.40 -14.35
N ILE A 140 5.92 -9.59 -13.83
CA ILE A 140 4.88 -10.54 -14.33
C ILE A 140 3.48 -10.00 -14.01
N GLY A 141 3.24 -9.43 -12.84
CA GLY A 141 1.97 -8.81 -12.51
C GLY A 141 1.66 -7.61 -13.41
N ALA A 142 2.65 -6.77 -13.68
CA ALA A 142 2.50 -5.66 -14.61
C ALA A 142 2.10 -6.14 -16.03
N LEU A 143 2.64 -7.26 -16.51
CA LEU A 143 2.26 -7.88 -17.77
C LEU A 143 0.79 -8.32 -17.79
N ILE A 144 0.27 -8.89 -16.71
CA ILE A 144 -1.13 -9.32 -16.62
C ILE A 144 -2.08 -8.12 -16.77
N TYR A 145 -1.73 -6.97 -16.17
CA TYR A 145 -2.50 -5.74 -16.35
C TYR A 145 -2.39 -5.16 -17.77
N LEU A 146 -1.31 -5.41 -18.49
CA LEU A 146 -1.12 -4.93 -19.85
C LEU A 146 -1.96 -5.68 -20.88
N VAL A 147 -2.29 -6.97 -20.63
CA VAL A 147 -3.03 -7.83 -21.55
C VAL A 147 -4.36 -7.24 -22.05
N PRO A 148 -5.27 -6.74 -21.21
CA PRO A 148 -6.52 -6.13 -21.67
C PRO A 148 -6.28 -4.90 -22.54
N PHE A 149 -5.27 -4.08 -22.25
CA PHE A 149 -4.95 -2.91 -23.05
C PHE A 149 -4.40 -3.28 -24.43
N LEU A 150 -3.57 -4.32 -24.49
CA LEU A 150 -3.08 -4.87 -25.77
C LEU A 150 -4.24 -5.45 -26.58
N GLY A 151 -5.19 -6.15 -25.95
CA GLY A 151 -6.39 -6.66 -26.60
C GLY A 151 -7.25 -5.56 -27.22
N VAL A 152 -7.53 -4.52 -26.45
CA VAL A 152 -8.30 -3.36 -26.94
C VAL A 152 -7.54 -2.64 -28.07
N GLY A 153 -6.23 -2.44 -27.92
CA GLY A 153 -5.38 -1.84 -28.95
C GLY A 153 -5.38 -2.64 -30.25
N PHE A 154 -5.28 -3.96 -30.15
CA PHE A 154 -5.33 -4.87 -31.29
C PHE A 154 -6.69 -4.81 -32.02
N LEU A 155 -7.80 -4.85 -31.26
CA LEU A 155 -9.15 -4.75 -31.84
C LEU A 155 -9.35 -3.40 -32.55
N TRP A 156 -8.84 -2.33 -31.96
CA TRP A 156 -8.91 -1.00 -32.54
C TRP A 156 -8.09 -0.88 -33.83
N LEU A 157 -6.87 -1.44 -33.82
CA LEU A 157 -6.01 -1.51 -35.02
C LEU A 157 -6.68 -2.28 -36.13
N LYS A 158 -7.25 -3.47 -35.85
CA LYS A 158 -8.00 -4.28 -36.81
C LYS A 158 -9.20 -3.52 -37.39
N ALA A 159 -9.95 -2.81 -36.55
CA ALA A 159 -11.07 -1.98 -37.00
C ALA A 159 -10.62 -0.81 -37.89
N ALA A 160 -9.50 -0.19 -37.55
CA ALA A 160 -8.94 0.92 -38.34
C ALA A 160 -8.44 0.48 -39.70
N LEU A 161 -7.79 -0.69 -39.78
CA LEU A 161 -7.34 -1.28 -41.06
C LEU A 161 -8.53 -1.66 -41.95
N LYS A 162 -9.57 -2.30 -41.39
CA LYS A 162 -10.78 -2.67 -42.14
C LYS A 162 -11.54 -1.46 -42.67
N ARG A 163 -11.47 -0.29 -42.05
CA ARG A 163 -12.07 0.95 -42.54
C ARG A 163 -11.34 1.53 -43.75
N ARG A 164 -10.06 1.24 -43.94
CA ARG A 164 -9.25 1.71 -45.07
C ARG A 164 -9.55 0.93 -46.35
N GLU A 165 -10.10 -0.28 -46.22
CA GLU A 165 -10.40 -1.16 -47.36
C GLU A 165 -11.78 -0.92 -48.00
N LYS A 166 -12.60 0.00 -47.47
CA LYS A 166 -13.87 0.34 -48.14
C LYS A 166 -13.58 1.19 -49.37
N PRO A 167 -13.86 0.68 -50.61
CA PRO A 167 -13.72 1.47 -51.81
C PRO A 167 -14.67 2.66 -51.76
N VAL A 168 -14.16 3.82 -52.12
CA VAL A 168 -14.99 5.01 -52.38
C VAL A 168 -15.91 4.65 -53.55
N ALA A 169 -17.24 4.62 -53.29
CA ALA A 169 -18.21 4.44 -54.38
C ALA A 169 -17.98 5.47 -55.48
N PRO A 170 -17.94 5.07 -56.77
CA PRO A 170 -17.76 6.01 -57.87
C PRO A 170 -18.90 7.07 -57.83
N PRO A 171 -18.60 8.32 -58.18
CA PRO A 171 -19.60 9.37 -58.19
C PRO A 171 -20.71 8.98 -59.22
N GLU A 172 -21.97 9.04 -58.76
CA GLU A 172 -23.14 8.84 -59.64
C GLU A 172 -23.05 9.81 -60.80
N ARG A 173 -23.12 9.27 -62.03
CA ARG A 173 -23.22 10.12 -63.25
C ARG A 173 -24.54 10.89 -63.19
N PRO A 174 -24.52 12.20 -63.48
CA PRO A 174 -25.74 12.96 -63.59
C PRO A 174 -26.62 12.36 -64.71
N LEU A 175 -27.87 12.09 -64.40
CA LEU A 175 -28.86 11.69 -65.39
C LEU A 175 -28.98 12.79 -66.46
N GLU A 176 -28.59 12.48 -67.70
CA GLU A 176 -28.76 13.32 -68.87
C GLU A 176 -30.25 13.52 -69.10
N LYS A 177 -30.76 14.74 -69.02
CA LYS A 177 -32.16 15.06 -69.30
C LYS A 177 -32.44 14.78 -70.78
N PRO A 178 -33.56 14.05 -71.12
CA PRO A 178 -33.91 13.88 -72.49
C PRO A 178 -34.29 15.23 -73.12
N GLN A 179 -33.62 15.58 -74.21
CA GLN A 179 -34.00 16.73 -75.05
C GLN A 179 -35.33 16.45 -75.73
N SER A 180 -36.33 17.21 -75.40
CA SER A 180 -37.63 17.25 -76.11
C SER A 180 -37.50 18.01 -77.43
N SER A 181 -37.73 17.36 -78.53
CA SER A 181 -37.97 17.97 -79.85
C SER A 181 -39.37 18.52 -79.94
#